data_51746213c25f88f82990697a0e1c0d3e
#
_entry.id   51746213c25f88f82990697a0e1c0d3e
#
_cell.length_a   1.000
_cell.length_b   1.000
_cell.length_c   1.000
_cell.angle_alpha   90.00
_cell.angle_beta   90.00
_cell.angle_gamma   90.00
#
_symmetry.space_group_name_H-M   'P 1'
#
loop_
_entity.id
_entity.type
_entity.pdbx_description
1 polymer ?
#
loop_
_entity_poly.entity_id
_entity_poly.type
_entity_poly.pdbx_seq_one_letter_code
_entity_poly.pdbx_strand_id
1 'polypeptide(L)'
;MPKSPMSFFWYELMTTDLDAAEAFYTDVVGWKAQPFEGAAGMPRYIVMNVGERGVGGLMAQPEDVRKMGMPPAWIGYIHTRDVDASTKSLKQAGGAVHREPDDIPGVGRFAVVADPQGAAFNFLQPDGPDQPPMPLATPGNIGWHELYTTDWRAAFDFYAGQFGWTKGDAMDMGPMGTYQLFAAGGEPIGGMMNKPEQIPVPVWLFYFNVPSIDAAAKRVTDNGGKIVMGPMEVPGGSWIVQCTDSQGAHFALTAPVR
;
A
#
# COMPACT_ATOMS: atom_id res chain seq x y z
N MET A 1 13.60 -25.17 6.64
CA MET A 1 14.20 -23.96 6.06
C MET A 1 13.45 -22.76 6.59
N PRO A 2 14.12 -21.65 6.94
CA PRO A 2 13.38 -20.44 7.28
C PRO A 2 12.51 -20.05 6.10
N LYS A 3 11.23 -19.70 6.37
CA LYS A 3 10.31 -19.21 5.32
C LYS A 3 10.88 -17.88 4.80
N SER A 4 10.89 -17.67 3.49
CA SER A 4 11.16 -16.35 2.93
C SER A 4 10.18 -15.36 3.50
N PRO A 5 10.60 -14.15 3.91
CA PRO A 5 9.70 -13.14 4.41
C PRO A 5 8.61 -12.81 3.39
N MET A 6 7.39 -12.65 3.87
CA MET A 6 6.27 -12.18 3.04
C MET A 6 6.34 -10.65 2.95
N SER A 7 6.01 -10.07 1.80
CA SER A 7 6.03 -8.61 1.61
C SER A 7 4.87 -8.14 0.76
N PHE A 8 4.61 -6.84 0.81
CA PHE A 8 3.73 -6.19 -0.14
C PHE A 8 4.29 -6.33 -1.56
N PHE A 9 3.40 -6.56 -2.54
CA PHE A 9 3.80 -6.71 -3.94
C PHE A 9 2.78 -6.15 -4.93
N TRP A 10 1.54 -5.88 -4.49
CA TRP A 10 0.47 -5.30 -5.28
C TRP A 10 -0.30 -4.28 -4.46
N TYR A 11 -0.84 -3.26 -5.12
CA TYR A 11 -1.57 -2.17 -4.48
C TYR A 11 -2.81 -1.84 -5.29
N GLU A 12 -3.92 -1.65 -4.62
CA GLU A 12 -5.19 -1.42 -5.27
C GLU A 12 -5.88 -0.18 -4.72
N LEU A 13 -6.31 0.69 -5.61
CA LEU A 13 -7.18 1.81 -5.27
C LEU A 13 -8.63 1.42 -5.54
N MET A 14 -9.44 1.48 -4.51
CA MET A 14 -10.89 1.51 -4.64
C MET A 14 -11.36 2.96 -4.67
N THR A 15 -11.97 3.40 -5.78
CA THR A 15 -12.30 4.79 -6.04
C THR A 15 -13.76 4.97 -6.50
N THR A 16 -14.28 6.19 -6.40
CA THR A 16 -15.66 6.52 -6.83
C THR A 16 -15.75 6.89 -8.30
N ASP A 17 -14.65 7.39 -8.89
CA ASP A 17 -14.55 7.74 -10.32
C ASP A 17 -13.24 7.16 -10.88
N LEU A 18 -13.38 6.06 -11.62
CA LEU A 18 -12.25 5.30 -12.14
C LEU A 18 -11.49 6.05 -13.23
N ASP A 19 -12.19 6.80 -14.09
CA ASP A 19 -11.55 7.56 -15.17
C ASP A 19 -10.76 8.75 -14.63
N ALA A 20 -11.31 9.44 -13.63
CA ALA A 20 -10.61 10.53 -12.95
C ALA A 20 -9.37 10.02 -12.19
N ALA A 21 -9.46 8.86 -11.54
CA ALA A 21 -8.31 8.23 -10.87
C ALA A 21 -7.23 7.80 -11.87
N GLU A 22 -7.60 7.17 -12.98
CA GLU A 22 -6.67 6.80 -14.06
C GLU A 22 -5.89 8.02 -14.54
N ALA A 23 -6.58 9.10 -14.90
CA ALA A 23 -5.97 10.34 -15.37
C ALA A 23 -5.03 10.94 -14.31
N PHE A 24 -5.46 10.98 -13.05
CA PHE A 24 -4.69 11.52 -11.93
C PHE A 24 -3.37 10.77 -11.73
N TYR A 25 -3.41 9.45 -11.55
CA TYR A 25 -2.20 8.68 -11.25
C TYR A 25 -1.28 8.51 -12.45
N THR A 26 -1.82 8.50 -13.67
CA THR A 26 -1.02 8.53 -14.91
C THR A 26 -0.18 9.80 -14.99
N ASP A 27 -0.75 10.96 -14.67
CA ASP A 27 0.00 12.24 -14.69
C ASP A 27 0.91 12.38 -13.46
N VAL A 28 0.41 12.12 -12.24
CA VAL A 28 1.14 12.39 -11.00
C VAL A 28 2.33 11.45 -10.83
N VAL A 29 2.15 10.16 -11.04
CA VAL A 29 3.17 9.13 -10.80
C VAL A 29 3.92 8.76 -12.08
N GLY A 30 3.29 8.94 -13.24
CA GLY A 30 3.85 8.58 -14.54
C GLY A 30 3.59 7.11 -14.92
N TRP A 31 2.59 6.48 -14.32
CA TRP A 31 2.20 5.12 -14.67
C TRP A 31 1.57 5.04 -16.06
N LYS A 32 1.67 3.85 -16.67
CA LYS A 32 0.90 3.51 -17.87
C LYS A 32 -0.31 2.70 -17.48
N ALA A 33 -1.50 3.20 -17.77
CA ALA A 33 -2.75 2.51 -17.55
C ALA A 33 -3.01 1.48 -18.64
N GLN A 34 -3.47 0.30 -18.27
CA GLN A 34 -3.88 -0.76 -19.20
C GLN A 34 -5.16 -1.42 -18.66
N PRO A 35 -6.24 -1.46 -19.44
CA PRO A 35 -7.42 -2.22 -19.08
C PRO A 35 -7.07 -3.71 -18.84
N PHE A 36 -7.59 -4.28 -17.77
CA PHE A 36 -7.47 -5.71 -17.51
C PHE A 36 -8.65 -6.43 -18.15
N GLU A 37 -8.35 -7.34 -19.06
CA GLU A 37 -9.35 -8.21 -19.67
C GLU A 37 -9.56 -9.45 -18.78
N GLY A 38 -10.38 -9.28 -17.75
CA GLY A 38 -10.77 -10.36 -16.86
C GLY A 38 -11.87 -11.27 -17.43
N ALA A 39 -12.30 -12.25 -16.64
CA ALA A 39 -13.42 -13.12 -17.02
C ALA A 39 -14.72 -12.31 -17.24
N ALA A 40 -15.60 -12.82 -18.09
CA ALA A 40 -16.88 -12.16 -18.39
C ALA A 40 -17.68 -11.91 -17.11
N GLY A 41 -18.14 -10.67 -16.93
CA GLY A 41 -18.89 -10.22 -15.74
C GLY A 41 -18.06 -9.67 -14.60
N MET A 42 -16.74 -9.66 -14.72
CA MET A 42 -15.88 -8.93 -13.76
C MET A 42 -16.05 -7.42 -13.90
N PRO A 43 -15.99 -6.66 -12.79
CA PRO A 43 -16.00 -5.21 -12.85
C PRO A 43 -14.78 -4.69 -13.63
N ARG A 44 -14.94 -3.50 -14.25
CA ARG A 44 -13.82 -2.83 -14.92
C ARG A 44 -12.66 -2.66 -13.94
N TYR A 45 -11.48 -3.06 -14.39
CA TYR A 45 -10.22 -2.97 -13.64
C TYR A 45 -9.12 -2.41 -14.55
N ILE A 46 -8.29 -1.53 -14.00
CA ILE A 46 -7.19 -0.90 -14.72
C ILE A 46 -5.90 -1.26 -14.01
N VAL A 47 -4.99 -1.91 -14.74
CA VAL A 47 -3.63 -2.21 -14.26
C VAL A 47 -2.76 -0.98 -14.49
N MET A 48 -2.07 -0.55 -13.45
CA MET A 48 -1.07 0.53 -13.52
C MET A 48 0.32 -0.09 -13.64
N ASN A 49 1.07 0.34 -14.66
CA ASN A 49 2.31 -0.30 -15.05
C ASN A 49 3.52 0.65 -14.95
N VAL A 50 4.67 0.09 -14.57
CA VAL A 50 6.01 0.68 -14.73
C VAL A 50 6.71 -0.10 -15.85
N GLY A 51 6.88 0.55 -17.01
CA GLY A 51 7.26 -0.17 -18.23
C GLY A 51 6.18 -1.17 -18.63
N GLU A 52 6.52 -2.45 -18.67
CA GLU A 52 5.60 -3.56 -18.99
C GLU A 52 5.11 -4.30 -17.73
N ARG A 53 5.56 -3.87 -16.54
CA ARG A 53 5.25 -4.55 -15.29
C ARG A 53 4.11 -3.88 -14.55
N GLY A 54 3.06 -4.63 -14.25
CA GLY A 54 2.00 -4.20 -13.35
C GLY A 54 2.55 -4.01 -11.93
N VAL A 55 2.19 -2.88 -11.31
CA VAL A 55 2.57 -2.54 -9.93
C VAL A 55 1.36 -2.32 -9.04
N GLY A 56 0.20 -2.11 -9.62
CA GLY A 56 -1.03 -1.91 -8.87
C GLY A 56 -2.24 -1.84 -9.80
N GLY A 57 -3.40 -1.62 -9.23
CA GLY A 57 -4.63 -1.53 -9.99
C GLY A 57 -5.61 -0.52 -9.45
N LEU A 58 -6.53 -0.11 -10.29
CA LEU A 58 -7.64 0.77 -9.96
C LEU A 58 -8.95 0.05 -10.22
N MET A 59 -9.90 0.15 -9.28
CA MET A 59 -11.26 -0.35 -9.46
C MET A 59 -12.28 0.60 -8.85
N ALA A 60 -13.49 0.54 -9.38
CA ALA A 60 -14.61 1.22 -8.74
C ALA A 60 -14.92 0.57 -7.38
N GLN A 61 -15.20 1.40 -6.37
CA GLN A 61 -15.63 0.89 -5.07
C GLN A 61 -16.86 -0.02 -5.24
N PRO A 62 -16.85 -1.23 -4.67
CA PRO A 62 -18.04 -2.06 -4.56
C PRO A 62 -19.20 -1.29 -3.91
N GLU A 63 -20.43 -1.59 -4.35
CA GLU A 63 -21.61 -0.82 -3.89
C GLU A 63 -21.86 -0.95 -2.38
N ASP A 64 -21.57 -2.09 -1.80
CA ASP A 64 -21.63 -2.34 -0.36
C ASP A 64 -20.61 -1.49 0.43
N VAL A 65 -19.38 -1.39 -0.05
CA VAL A 65 -18.33 -0.53 0.53
C VAL A 65 -18.74 0.94 0.46
N ARG A 66 -19.27 1.37 -0.68
CA ARG A 66 -19.78 2.75 -0.85
C ARG A 66 -20.97 3.05 0.06
N LYS A 67 -21.90 2.10 0.24
CA LYS A 67 -23.04 2.22 1.16
C LYS A 67 -22.62 2.32 2.62
N MET A 68 -21.48 1.75 3.00
CA MET A 68 -20.87 1.91 4.33
C MET A 68 -20.25 3.30 4.55
N GLY A 69 -20.22 4.16 3.53
CA GLY A 69 -19.60 5.49 3.62
C GLY A 69 -18.08 5.45 3.68
N MET A 70 -17.46 4.36 3.26
CA MET A 70 -16.00 4.25 3.22
C MET A 70 -15.43 5.19 2.16
N PRO A 71 -14.42 6.01 2.49
CA PRO A 71 -13.78 6.86 1.49
C PRO A 71 -12.98 6.02 0.48
N PRO A 72 -12.65 6.59 -0.70
CA PRO A 72 -11.63 6.03 -1.57
C PRO A 72 -10.33 5.76 -0.81
N ALA A 73 -9.71 4.61 -1.06
CA ALA A 73 -8.50 4.23 -0.34
C ALA A 73 -7.63 3.24 -1.13
N TRP A 74 -6.32 3.36 -0.92
CA TRP A 74 -5.34 2.38 -1.32
C TRP A 74 -5.27 1.24 -0.31
N ILE A 75 -5.19 0.01 -0.79
CA ILE A 75 -4.94 -1.18 0.02
C ILE A 75 -3.77 -1.98 -0.57
N GLY A 76 -2.87 -2.45 0.28
CA GLY A 76 -1.74 -3.28 -0.13
C GLY A 76 -2.06 -4.77 -0.02
N TYR A 77 -1.46 -5.54 -0.92
CA TYR A 77 -1.55 -6.99 -0.95
C TYR A 77 -0.21 -7.60 -0.55
N ILE A 78 -0.24 -8.46 0.46
CA ILE A 78 0.90 -9.26 0.88
C ILE A 78 0.85 -10.60 0.15
N HIS A 79 1.97 -10.94 -0.52
CA HIS A 79 2.13 -12.20 -1.22
C HIS A 79 2.15 -13.37 -0.24
N THR A 80 1.36 -14.38 -0.51
CA THR A 80 1.40 -15.67 0.20
C THR A 80 1.28 -16.83 -0.78
N ARG A 81 1.80 -17.99 -0.40
CA ARG A 81 1.66 -19.24 -1.16
C ARG A 81 0.44 -20.06 -0.75
N ASP A 82 -0.24 -19.64 0.32
CA ASP A 82 -1.42 -20.32 0.86
C ASP A 82 -2.25 -19.29 1.64
N VAL A 83 -3.28 -18.76 0.97
CA VAL A 83 -4.16 -17.74 1.56
C VAL A 83 -4.96 -18.30 2.72
N ASP A 84 -5.44 -19.55 2.63
CA ASP A 84 -6.23 -20.18 3.69
C ASP A 84 -5.40 -20.35 4.96
N ALA A 85 -4.18 -20.89 4.84
CA ALA A 85 -3.27 -21.05 5.98
C ALA A 85 -2.86 -19.70 6.57
N SER A 86 -2.56 -18.69 5.73
CA SER A 86 -2.18 -17.34 6.17
C SER A 86 -3.32 -16.66 6.91
N THR A 87 -4.56 -16.75 6.38
CA THR A 87 -5.77 -16.21 7.00
C THR A 87 -6.07 -16.88 8.35
N LYS A 88 -5.93 -18.21 8.41
CA LYS A 88 -6.08 -18.96 9.67
C LYS A 88 -5.04 -18.55 10.70
N SER A 89 -3.77 -18.41 10.30
CA SER A 89 -2.68 -17.98 11.19
C SER A 89 -2.92 -16.58 11.72
N LEU A 90 -3.30 -15.64 10.84
CA LEU A 90 -3.62 -14.27 11.20
C LEU A 90 -4.75 -14.20 12.24
N LYS A 91 -5.83 -14.97 12.04
CA LYS A 91 -6.97 -15.03 12.96
C LYS A 91 -6.56 -15.58 14.33
N GLN A 92 -5.68 -16.60 14.36
CA GLN A 92 -5.12 -17.15 15.62
C GLN A 92 -4.21 -16.14 16.34
N ALA A 93 -3.57 -15.23 15.63
CA ALA A 93 -2.75 -14.17 16.18
C ALA A 93 -3.54 -12.89 16.56
N GLY A 94 -4.88 -12.95 16.52
CA GLY A 94 -5.76 -11.85 16.92
C GLY A 94 -6.14 -10.88 15.80
N GLY A 95 -5.74 -11.12 14.58
CA GLY A 95 -6.18 -10.34 13.42
C GLY A 95 -7.64 -10.61 13.04
N ALA A 96 -8.23 -9.69 12.30
CA ALA A 96 -9.60 -9.79 11.80
C ALA A 96 -9.65 -10.27 10.34
N VAL A 97 -10.72 -10.96 9.97
CA VAL A 97 -11.01 -11.38 8.59
C VAL A 97 -12.29 -10.66 8.14
N HIS A 98 -12.16 -9.78 7.15
CA HIS A 98 -13.27 -9.01 6.59
C HIS A 98 -13.90 -9.70 5.39
N ARG A 99 -13.08 -10.44 4.60
CA ARG A 99 -13.52 -11.36 3.57
C ARG A 99 -12.70 -12.64 3.66
N GLU A 100 -13.41 -13.76 3.83
CA GLU A 100 -12.79 -15.09 3.86
C GLU A 100 -12.11 -15.39 2.51
N PRO A 101 -11.15 -16.33 2.46
CA PRO A 101 -10.47 -16.70 1.23
C PRO A 101 -11.43 -17.03 0.08
N ASP A 102 -11.24 -16.35 -1.06
CA ASP A 102 -12.08 -16.47 -2.27
C ASP A 102 -11.21 -16.38 -3.53
N ASP A 103 -11.68 -16.94 -4.63
CA ASP A 103 -10.94 -16.99 -5.88
C ASP A 103 -11.32 -15.84 -6.81
N ILE A 104 -10.31 -15.20 -7.41
CA ILE A 104 -10.47 -14.27 -8.53
C ILE A 104 -10.06 -15.02 -9.80
N PRO A 105 -11.00 -15.40 -10.69
CA PRO A 105 -10.69 -16.19 -11.88
C PRO A 105 -9.58 -15.58 -12.74
N GLY A 106 -8.52 -16.36 -12.99
CA GLY A 106 -7.37 -15.94 -13.80
C GLY A 106 -6.40 -14.96 -13.10
N VAL A 107 -6.59 -14.71 -11.81
CA VAL A 107 -5.72 -13.84 -10.99
C VAL A 107 -5.12 -14.59 -9.82
N GLY A 108 -5.95 -15.30 -9.04
CA GLY A 108 -5.49 -16.02 -7.87
C GLY A 108 -6.52 -16.07 -6.74
N ARG A 109 -6.07 -16.53 -5.58
CA ARG A 109 -6.86 -16.61 -4.35
C ARG A 109 -6.48 -15.50 -3.39
N PHE A 110 -7.47 -14.79 -2.81
CA PHE A 110 -7.24 -13.64 -1.94
C PHE A 110 -8.12 -13.67 -0.69
N ALA A 111 -7.75 -12.86 0.29
CA ALA A 111 -8.58 -12.57 1.46
C ALA A 111 -8.38 -11.11 1.89
N VAL A 112 -9.42 -10.48 2.45
CA VAL A 112 -9.34 -9.15 3.04
C VAL A 112 -9.25 -9.30 4.55
N VAL A 113 -8.19 -8.76 5.13
CA VAL A 113 -7.84 -8.97 6.54
C VAL A 113 -7.41 -7.66 7.20
N ALA A 114 -7.29 -7.68 8.53
CA ALA A 114 -6.67 -6.61 9.29
C ALA A 114 -5.79 -7.18 10.41
N ASP A 115 -4.80 -6.40 10.81
CA ASP A 115 -4.01 -6.70 11.99
C ASP A 115 -4.86 -6.57 13.28
N PRO A 116 -4.35 -6.97 14.47
CA PRO A 116 -5.10 -6.88 15.72
C PRO A 116 -5.52 -5.47 16.14
N GLN A 117 -4.93 -4.44 15.53
CA GLN A 117 -5.23 -3.03 15.80
C GLN A 117 -6.15 -2.42 14.75
N GLY A 118 -6.47 -3.15 13.67
CA GLY A 118 -7.42 -2.77 12.64
C GLY A 118 -6.82 -2.21 11.35
N ALA A 119 -5.49 -2.23 11.16
CA ALA A 119 -4.88 -1.85 9.90
C ALA A 119 -5.17 -2.91 8.83
N ALA A 120 -5.96 -2.54 7.82
CA ALA A 120 -6.41 -3.44 6.77
C ALA A 120 -5.34 -3.65 5.69
N PHE A 121 -5.27 -4.88 5.17
CA PHE A 121 -4.49 -5.28 4.01
C PHE A 121 -5.09 -6.55 3.42
N ASN A 122 -4.60 -6.96 2.25
CA ASN A 122 -5.06 -8.18 1.61
C ASN A 122 -3.94 -9.23 1.56
N PHE A 123 -4.33 -10.50 1.61
CA PHE A 123 -3.49 -11.59 1.13
C PHE A 123 -3.81 -11.86 -0.34
N LEU A 124 -2.79 -12.24 -1.12
CA LEU A 124 -2.98 -12.75 -2.46
C LEU A 124 -1.96 -13.87 -2.74
N GLN A 125 -2.48 -14.96 -3.25
CA GLN A 125 -1.75 -16.08 -3.86
C GLN A 125 -2.02 -16.01 -5.36
N PRO A 126 -1.10 -15.44 -6.16
CA PRO A 126 -1.31 -15.34 -7.61
C PRO A 126 -1.29 -16.71 -8.29
N ASP A 127 -2.05 -16.87 -9.37
CA ASP A 127 -2.01 -18.07 -10.22
C ASP A 127 -0.73 -18.18 -11.07
N GLY A 128 -0.04 -17.07 -11.29
CA GLY A 128 1.17 -16.98 -12.11
C GLY A 128 2.46 -17.20 -11.33
N PRO A 129 3.60 -17.27 -12.04
CA PRO A 129 4.90 -17.39 -11.41
C PRO A 129 5.28 -16.10 -10.63
N ASP A 130 6.05 -16.29 -9.55
CA ASP A 130 6.62 -15.17 -8.80
C ASP A 130 7.46 -14.26 -9.72
N GLN A 131 7.20 -12.97 -9.68
CA GLN A 131 8.02 -12.01 -10.40
C GLN A 131 9.20 -11.57 -9.54
N PRO A 132 10.39 -11.35 -10.14
CA PRO A 132 11.54 -10.85 -9.39
C PRO A 132 11.20 -9.47 -8.80
N PRO A 133 11.70 -9.13 -7.60
CA PRO A 133 11.43 -7.83 -6.99
C PRO A 133 11.94 -6.68 -7.89
N MET A 134 11.19 -5.58 -7.92
CA MET A 134 11.66 -4.34 -8.56
C MET A 134 12.55 -3.58 -7.57
N PRO A 135 13.65 -2.94 -8.01
CA PRO A 135 14.44 -2.08 -7.13
C PRO A 135 13.56 -1.04 -6.44
N LEU A 136 13.73 -0.87 -5.12
CA LEU A 136 12.85 -0.03 -4.31
C LEU A 136 12.72 1.40 -4.83
N ALA A 137 13.83 2.01 -5.27
CA ALA A 137 13.88 3.40 -5.76
C ALA A 137 13.45 3.58 -7.24
N THR A 138 12.94 2.53 -7.90
CA THR A 138 12.49 2.67 -9.30
C THR A 138 11.33 3.65 -9.39
N PRO A 139 11.38 4.69 -10.25
CA PRO A 139 10.25 5.59 -10.47
C PRO A 139 8.98 4.84 -10.85
N GLY A 140 7.87 5.18 -10.18
CA GLY A 140 6.59 4.48 -10.32
C GLY A 140 6.45 3.23 -9.44
N ASN A 141 7.53 2.68 -8.86
CA ASN A 141 7.41 1.61 -7.88
C ASN A 141 6.92 2.16 -6.53
N ILE A 142 6.30 1.30 -5.74
CA ILE A 142 5.97 1.61 -4.35
C ILE A 142 7.16 1.17 -3.50
N GLY A 143 7.97 2.14 -3.10
CA GLY A 143 9.26 1.90 -2.44
C GLY A 143 9.22 1.96 -0.92
N TRP A 144 8.12 2.45 -0.33
CA TRP A 144 8.02 2.60 1.12
C TRP A 144 6.59 2.40 1.61
N HIS A 145 6.49 1.78 2.80
CA HIS A 145 5.23 1.41 3.45
C HIS A 145 5.23 1.97 4.86
N GLU A 146 4.27 2.81 5.18
CA GLU A 146 4.19 3.43 6.50
C GLU A 146 2.95 2.96 7.23
N LEU A 147 3.14 2.41 8.43
CA LEU A 147 2.04 2.01 9.31
C LEU A 147 1.84 3.04 10.41
N TYR A 148 0.70 3.70 10.37
CA TYR A 148 0.15 4.42 11.51
C TYR A 148 -0.73 3.48 12.34
N THR A 149 -0.34 3.21 13.60
CA THR A 149 -1.04 2.24 14.46
C THR A 149 -1.18 2.76 15.88
N THR A 150 -1.92 2.08 16.75
CA THR A 150 -2.12 2.53 18.14
C THR A 150 -0.93 2.16 19.03
N ASP A 151 -0.29 1.02 18.77
CA ASP A 151 0.93 0.54 19.43
C ASP A 151 1.85 -0.10 18.40
N TRP A 152 2.88 0.64 17.96
CA TRP A 152 3.80 0.17 16.94
C TRP A 152 4.62 -1.05 17.39
N ARG A 153 4.86 -1.23 18.71
CA ARG A 153 5.62 -2.38 19.22
C ARG A 153 4.82 -3.67 19.07
N ALA A 154 3.57 -3.64 19.52
CA ALA A 154 2.65 -4.76 19.35
C ALA A 154 2.37 -5.06 17.87
N ALA A 155 2.25 -4.02 17.03
CA ALA A 155 2.12 -4.20 15.58
C ALA A 155 3.36 -4.86 15.00
N PHE A 156 4.57 -4.38 15.33
CA PHE A 156 5.79 -4.99 14.83
C PHE A 156 5.90 -6.47 15.22
N ASP A 157 5.62 -6.81 16.49
CA ASP A 157 5.69 -8.20 16.96
C ASP A 157 4.70 -9.10 16.20
N PHE A 158 3.51 -8.58 15.90
CA PHE A 158 2.53 -9.27 15.05
C PHE A 158 3.08 -9.51 13.63
N TYR A 159 3.53 -8.46 12.93
CA TYR A 159 4.02 -8.58 11.55
C TYR A 159 5.30 -9.43 11.46
N ALA A 160 6.21 -9.32 12.44
CA ALA A 160 7.38 -10.17 12.54
C ALA A 160 7.00 -11.65 12.71
N GLY A 161 6.05 -11.96 13.57
CA GLY A 161 5.57 -13.32 13.81
C GLY A 161 4.83 -13.92 12.62
N GLN A 162 4.03 -13.12 11.91
CA GLN A 162 3.24 -13.57 10.76
C GLN A 162 4.06 -13.64 9.48
N PHE A 163 4.92 -12.64 9.20
CA PHE A 163 5.53 -12.43 7.90
C PHE A 163 7.06 -12.54 7.91
N GLY A 164 7.68 -12.72 9.08
CA GLY A 164 9.13 -12.82 9.21
C GLY A 164 9.86 -11.49 9.00
N TRP A 165 9.17 -10.34 9.25
CA TRP A 165 9.81 -9.05 9.16
C TRP A 165 10.84 -8.84 10.28
N THR A 166 11.88 -8.09 9.99
CA THR A 166 12.96 -7.78 10.93
C THR A 166 13.02 -6.29 11.23
N LYS A 167 13.43 -5.94 12.46
CA LYS A 167 13.63 -4.54 12.85
C LYS A 167 14.85 -3.97 12.14
N GLY A 168 14.65 -2.78 11.56
CA GLY A 168 15.73 -1.85 11.22
C GLY A 168 16.01 -0.87 12.36
N ASP A 169 16.64 0.24 12.02
CA ASP A 169 16.91 1.32 12.95
C ASP A 169 15.61 1.95 13.48
N ALA A 170 15.68 2.48 14.69
CA ALA A 170 14.60 3.27 15.28
C ALA A 170 15.01 4.74 15.30
N MET A 171 14.13 5.61 14.81
CA MET A 171 14.35 7.05 14.79
C MET A 171 13.48 7.74 15.83
N ASP A 172 14.07 8.64 16.59
CA ASP A 172 13.32 9.50 17.50
C ASP A 172 12.76 10.70 16.72
N MET A 173 11.44 10.77 16.61
CA MET A 173 10.71 11.83 15.92
C MET A 173 10.23 12.93 16.89
N GLY A 174 10.89 13.06 18.05
CA GLY A 174 10.53 14.02 19.08
C GLY A 174 9.09 13.82 19.62
N PRO A 175 8.24 14.85 19.56
CA PRO A 175 6.85 14.73 20.04
C PRO A 175 6.00 13.65 19.35
N MET A 176 6.37 13.23 18.14
CA MET A 176 5.69 12.16 17.42
C MET A 176 6.13 10.76 17.88
N GLY A 177 7.13 10.67 18.77
CA GLY A 177 7.60 9.39 19.32
C GLY A 177 8.58 8.65 18.42
N THR A 178 8.57 7.33 18.51
CA THR A 178 9.50 6.47 17.76
C THR A 178 8.93 6.09 16.40
N TYR A 179 9.75 6.23 15.36
CA TYR A 179 9.53 5.67 14.04
C TYR A 179 10.43 4.46 13.86
N GLN A 180 9.84 3.26 13.85
CA GLN A 180 10.57 1.99 13.78
C GLN A 180 10.63 1.50 12.34
N LEU A 181 11.83 1.41 11.77
CA LEU A 181 12.02 0.82 10.44
C LEU A 181 11.83 -0.70 10.49
N PHE A 182 11.35 -1.27 9.39
CA PHE A 182 11.24 -2.71 9.20
C PHE A 182 11.69 -3.14 7.81
N ALA A 183 12.14 -4.39 7.71
CA ALA A 183 12.58 -5.01 6.48
C ALA A 183 11.93 -6.39 6.29
N ALA A 184 11.74 -6.78 5.04
CA ALA A 184 11.26 -8.10 4.65
C ALA A 184 12.37 -8.88 3.91
N GLY A 185 13.47 -9.11 4.62
CA GLY A 185 14.61 -9.91 4.10
C GLY A 185 15.59 -9.11 3.22
N GLY A 186 15.94 -7.89 3.63
CA GLY A 186 16.90 -7.05 2.90
C GLY A 186 16.95 -5.65 3.48
N GLU A 187 17.02 -4.66 2.61
CA GLU A 187 16.92 -3.25 2.98
C GLU A 187 15.55 -2.93 3.61
N PRO A 188 15.47 -1.91 4.47
CA PRO A 188 14.20 -1.44 5.00
C PRO A 188 13.20 -1.10 3.88
N ILE A 189 11.97 -1.56 4.04
CA ILE A 189 10.87 -1.33 3.09
C ILE A 189 9.78 -0.44 3.67
N GLY A 190 9.91 -0.03 4.93
CA GLY A 190 8.90 0.79 5.57
C GLY A 190 9.22 1.13 7.01
N GLY A 191 8.29 1.83 7.64
CA GLY A 191 8.35 2.20 9.04
C GLY A 191 6.99 2.12 9.73
N MET A 192 7.01 2.02 11.05
CA MET A 192 5.83 1.97 11.91
C MET A 192 5.94 3.03 13.00
N MET A 193 4.85 3.69 13.30
CA MET A 193 4.77 4.62 14.42
C MET A 193 3.36 4.65 15.02
N ASN A 194 3.27 5.19 16.21
CA ASN A 194 1.97 5.47 16.80
C ASN A 194 1.27 6.56 15.98
N LYS A 195 0.04 6.30 15.62
CA LYS A 195 -0.76 7.24 14.85
C LYS A 195 -1.04 8.52 15.64
N PRO A 196 -0.96 9.70 15.01
CA PRO A 196 -1.44 10.92 15.63
C PRO A 196 -2.97 10.88 15.81
N GLU A 197 -3.50 11.70 16.71
CA GLU A 197 -4.94 11.72 17.05
C GLU A 197 -5.84 12.02 15.84
N GLN A 198 -5.33 12.79 14.88
CA GLN A 198 -6.05 13.17 13.66
C GLN A 198 -6.30 11.99 12.71
N ILE A 199 -5.52 10.93 12.83
CA ILE A 199 -5.77 9.68 12.09
C ILE A 199 -6.71 8.81 12.93
N PRO A 200 -7.97 8.62 12.52
CA PRO A 200 -8.98 8.00 13.39
C PRO A 200 -8.73 6.52 13.64
N VAL A 201 -8.20 5.81 12.65
CA VAL A 201 -8.00 4.35 12.68
C VAL A 201 -6.59 4.00 12.24
N PRO A 202 -6.05 2.83 12.65
CA PRO A 202 -4.80 2.33 12.07
C PRO A 202 -4.89 2.18 10.55
N VAL A 203 -3.82 2.58 9.85
CA VAL A 203 -3.81 2.61 8.37
C VAL A 203 -2.41 2.42 7.82
N TRP A 204 -2.33 1.75 6.68
CA TRP A 204 -1.16 1.71 5.83
C TRP A 204 -1.18 2.88 4.85
N LEU A 205 -0.06 3.62 4.75
CA LEU A 205 0.19 4.65 3.75
C LEU A 205 1.32 4.18 2.83
N PHE A 206 1.09 4.27 1.52
CA PHE A 206 2.00 3.81 0.50
C PHE A 206 2.67 4.98 -0.21
N TYR A 207 4.01 4.90 -0.38
CA TYR A 207 4.82 5.94 -1.01
C TYR A 207 5.22 5.52 -2.41
N PHE A 208 4.77 6.26 -3.40
CA PHE A 208 5.07 6.06 -4.80
C PHE A 208 6.32 6.86 -5.18
N ASN A 209 7.29 6.20 -5.80
CA ASN A 209 8.51 6.86 -6.24
C ASN A 209 8.26 7.75 -7.45
N VAL A 210 8.74 8.97 -7.38
CA VAL A 210 8.70 9.93 -8.49
C VAL A 210 10.08 10.53 -8.72
N PRO A 211 10.38 11.05 -9.93
CA PRO A 211 11.71 11.60 -10.21
C PRO A 211 12.03 12.88 -9.43
N SER A 212 11.06 13.75 -9.19
CA SER A 212 11.20 15.04 -8.46
C SER A 212 9.96 15.30 -7.63
N ILE A 213 10.16 15.66 -6.36
CA ILE A 213 9.06 15.85 -5.42
C ILE A 213 8.26 17.13 -5.73
N ASP A 214 8.94 18.25 -6.05
CA ASP A 214 8.26 19.52 -6.33
C ASP A 214 7.43 19.42 -7.62
N ALA A 215 7.96 18.78 -8.66
CA ALA A 215 7.23 18.56 -9.90
C ALA A 215 6.01 17.65 -9.70
N ALA A 216 6.15 16.61 -8.89
CA ALA A 216 5.03 15.71 -8.60
C ALA A 216 3.98 16.37 -7.68
N ALA A 217 4.39 17.12 -6.66
CA ALA A 217 3.50 17.88 -5.80
C ALA A 217 2.67 18.91 -6.59
N LYS A 218 3.32 19.57 -7.58
CA LYS A 218 2.60 20.47 -8.50
C LYS A 218 1.54 19.72 -9.31
N ARG A 219 1.87 18.55 -9.89
CA ARG A 219 0.89 17.73 -10.63
C ARG A 219 -0.27 17.27 -9.73
N VAL A 220 -0.01 16.93 -8.46
CA VAL A 220 -1.08 16.62 -7.50
C VAL A 220 -2.08 17.76 -7.43
N THR A 221 -1.63 19.00 -7.22
CA THR A 221 -2.52 20.15 -7.11
C THR A 221 -3.18 20.54 -8.42
N ASP A 222 -2.46 20.47 -9.53
CA ASP A 222 -3.01 20.76 -10.88
C ASP A 222 -4.15 19.80 -11.27
N ASN A 223 -4.10 18.54 -10.76
CA ASN A 223 -5.13 17.52 -10.99
C ASN A 223 -6.19 17.44 -9.88
N GLY A 224 -6.30 18.48 -9.03
CA GLY A 224 -7.36 18.59 -8.02
C GLY A 224 -7.10 17.82 -6.73
N GLY A 225 -5.93 17.19 -6.55
CA GLY A 225 -5.49 16.63 -5.29
C GLY A 225 -5.03 17.70 -4.29
N LYS A 226 -4.69 17.28 -3.09
CA LYS A 226 -4.26 18.20 -2.01
C LYS A 226 -2.97 17.71 -1.37
N ILE A 227 -2.10 18.66 -1.03
CA ILE A 227 -0.93 18.40 -0.18
C ILE A 227 -1.40 18.39 1.28
N VAL A 228 -1.13 17.30 1.97
CA VAL A 228 -1.45 17.11 3.39
C VAL A 228 -0.24 17.46 4.26
N MET A 229 0.96 17.01 3.84
CA MET A 229 2.21 17.27 4.57
C MET A 229 3.39 17.33 3.61
N GLY A 230 4.34 18.21 3.88
CA GLY A 230 5.55 18.38 3.05
C GLY A 230 5.37 19.39 1.91
N PRO A 231 6.25 19.42 0.91
CA PRO A 231 7.45 18.57 0.77
C PRO A 231 8.47 18.77 1.90
N MET A 232 9.07 17.67 2.35
CA MET A 232 10.12 17.70 3.37
C MET A 232 11.20 16.65 3.08
N GLU A 233 12.43 16.95 3.49
CA GLU A 233 13.52 15.98 3.45
C GLU A 233 13.43 15.05 4.66
N VAL A 234 13.71 13.77 4.42
CA VAL A 234 13.76 12.75 5.47
C VAL A 234 15.18 12.21 5.63
N PRO A 235 15.52 11.59 6.76
CA PRO A 235 16.81 10.92 6.93
C PRO A 235 17.12 9.98 5.76
N GLY A 236 18.33 10.09 5.20
CA GLY A 236 18.71 9.38 3.98
C GLY A 236 18.67 10.24 2.72
N GLY A 237 18.22 11.51 2.81
CA GLY A 237 18.31 12.50 1.73
C GLY A 237 17.17 12.43 0.71
N SER A 238 16.17 11.55 0.93
CA SER A 238 14.96 11.54 0.10
C SER A 238 13.99 12.63 0.52
N TRP A 239 13.21 13.10 -0.45
CA TRP A 239 12.12 14.04 -0.24
C TRP A 239 10.79 13.33 -0.26
N ILE A 240 9.88 13.72 0.62
CA ILE A 240 8.53 13.13 0.70
C ILE A 240 7.45 14.21 0.70
N VAL A 241 6.27 13.80 0.24
CA VAL A 241 5.03 14.57 0.39
C VAL A 241 3.87 13.60 0.60
N GLN A 242 3.00 13.89 1.58
CA GLN A 242 1.74 13.16 1.76
C GLN A 242 0.60 13.95 1.15
N CYS A 243 -0.27 13.26 0.46
CA CYS A 243 -1.30 13.85 -0.38
C CYS A 243 -2.65 13.15 -0.23
N THR A 244 -3.68 13.78 -0.75
CA THR A 244 -4.89 13.09 -1.20
C THR A 244 -5.05 13.30 -2.70
N ASP A 245 -5.62 12.32 -3.38
CA ASP A 245 -6.05 12.48 -4.77
C ASP A 245 -7.30 13.36 -4.89
N SER A 246 -7.81 13.54 -6.10
CA SER A 246 -9.00 14.36 -6.38
C SER A 246 -10.30 13.83 -5.75
N GLN A 247 -10.30 12.58 -5.29
CA GLN A 247 -11.45 11.91 -4.67
C GLN A 247 -11.26 11.66 -3.17
N GLY A 248 -10.10 12.07 -2.61
CA GLY A 248 -9.78 12.00 -1.20
C GLY A 248 -9.01 10.75 -0.76
N ALA A 249 -8.58 9.88 -1.66
CA ALA A 249 -7.72 8.77 -1.29
C ALA A 249 -6.34 9.26 -0.84
N HIS A 250 -5.91 8.85 0.34
CA HIS A 250 -4.60 9.18 0.89
C HIS A 250 -3.50 8.35 0.23
N PHE A 251 -2.41 9.01 -0.14
CA PHE A 251 -1.19 8.41 -0.65
C PHE A 251 0.01 9.31 -0.35
N ALA A 252 1.21 8.81 -0.59
CA ALA A 252 2.40 9.62 -0.46
C ALA A 252 3.31 9.46 -1.68
N LEU A 253 4.19 10.44 -1.87
CA LEU A 253 5.22 10.42 -2.90
C LEU A 253 6.59 10.50 -2.24
N THR A 254 7.58 9.85 -2.84
CA THR A 254 8.97 9.98 -2.46
C THR A 254 9.85 10.19 -3.69
N ALA A 255 10.90 11.01 -3.55
CA ALA A 255 11.83 11.31 -4.63
C ALA A 255 13.26 11.47 -4.09
N PRO A 256 14.27 11.15 -4.92
CA PRO A 256 15.67 11.39 -4.56
C PRO A 256 16.04 12.86 -4.60
N VAL A 257 15.27 13.69 -5.28
CA VAL A 257 15.51 15.15 -5.42
C VAL A 257 14.21 15.93 -5.23
N ARG A 258 14.43 17.19 -4.86
CA ARG A 258 13.38 18.17 -4.72
C ARG A 258 12.74 18.59 -6.05
#